data_74b1411e291c6787f7d8a4a2e518335b
#
_entry.id   74b1411e291c6787f7d8a4a2e518335b
#
_cell.length_a   1.000
_cell.length_b   1.000
_cell.length_c   1.000
_cell.angle_alpha   90.00
_cell.angle_beta   90.00
_cell.angle_gamma   90.00
#
_symmetry.space_group_name_H-M   'P 1'
#
loop_
_entity.id
_entity.type
_entity.pdbx_description
1 polymer ?
#
loop_
_entity_poly.entity_id
_entity_poly.type
_entity_poly.pdbx_seq_one_letter_code
_entity_poly.pdbx_strand_id
1 'polypeptide(L)'
;LQSHLYSRHWVTDVYGQFYRGYYLKPQEIKSDSYYLRPDLKLRMVGASVYRLSNGERFSYRAAFVQNEWQKKSAGSWLYGAEIYYGVIKADSALKPSVLAPEYTIEKVRFYKLGPGGGYAYTWVLNRHFFATGSLTANLNLTMSHEYEDDQHETRLHVRPNVNYRAVLGYNSRLWNVNVSLVNSDVSLAGASRTEYLIRTGNYRLTVAKRFDPGKKLRKLAREKRRLLDSGNPIPNE
;
A
#
# COMPACT_ATOMS: atom_id res chain seq x y z
N LEU A 1 9.78 -2.54 -2.34
CA LEU A 1 9.54 -1.30 -3.08
C LEU A 1 8.07 -0.91 -2.93
N GLN A 2 7.80 0.36 -2.64
CA GLN A 2 6.45 0.88 -2.57
C GLN A 2 6.43 2.29 -3.15
N SER A 3 5.53 2.55 -4.07
CA SER A 3 5.35 3.85 -4.71
C SER A 3 3.91 4.31 -4.60
N HIS A 4 3.73 5.57 -4.24
CA HIS A 4 2.42 6.19 -4.03
C HIS A 4 2.28 7.39 -4.96
N LEU A 5 1.33 7.33 -5.87
CA LEU A 5 1.03 8.38 -6.84
C LEU A 5 -0.36 8.93 -6.56
N TYR A 6 -0.42 10.13 -6.02
CA TYR A 6 -1.70 10.76 -5.67
C TYR A 6 -1.93 12.00 -6.51
N SER A 7 -3.08 12.06 -7.15
CA SER A 7 -3.58 13.23 -7.85
C SER A 7 -4.79 13.83 -7.11
N ARG A 8 -5.44 14.82 -7.69
CA ARG A 8 -6.66 15.40 -7.13
C ARG A 8 -7.81 14.41 -7.08
N HIS A 9 -7.90 13.52 -8.08
CA HIS A 9 -9.02 12.59 -8.23
C HIS A 9 -8.64 11.12 -8.12
N TRP A 10 -7.34 10.82 -8.09
CA TRP A 10 -6.86 9.44 -8.12
C TRP A 10 -5.83 9.17 -7.03
N VAL A 11 -5.97 8.01 -6.42
CA VAL A 11 -5.03 7.40 -5.47
C VAL A 11 -4.54 6.13 -6.12
N THR A 12 -3.25 6.08 -6.45
CA THR A 12 -2.62 4.92 -7.08
C THR A 12 -1.44 4.49 -6.23
N ASP A 13 -1.41 3.22 -5.91
CA ASP A 13 -0.31 2.60 -5.19
C ASP A 13 0.27 1.45 -6.02
N VAL A 14 1.58 1.35 -6.05
CA VAL A 14 2.31 0.25 -6.69
C VAL A 14 3.17 -0.42 -5.64
N TYR A 15 3.08 -1.73 -5.54
CA TYR A 15 3.76 -2.54 -4.55
C TYR A 15 4.70 -3.52 -5.20
N GLY A 16 5.89 -3.68 -4.64
CA GLY A 16 6.81 -4.74 -4.94
C GLY A 16 7.44 -5.24 -3.65
N GLN A 17 7.25 -6.51 -3.34
CA GLN A 17 7.79 -7.15 -2.15
C GLN A 17 8.67 -8.32 -2.57
N PHE A 18 9.92 -8.30 -2.14
CA PHE A 18 10.92 -9.31 -2.45
C PHE A 18 11.65 -9.64 -1.16
N TYR A 19 11.17 -10.65 -0.46
CA TYR A 19 11.71 -11.08 0.82
C TYR A 19 12.31 -12.48 0.72
N ARG A 20 13.36 -12.70 1.50
CA ARG A 20 13.98 -14.00 1.70
C ARG A 20 14.34 -14.15 3.17
N GLY A 21 14.07 -15.33 3.70
CA GLY A 21 14.28 -15.64 5.11
C GLY A 21 13.12 -15.19 5.96
N TYR A 22 12.57 -16.13 6.70
CA TYR A 22 11.48 -15.93 7.64
C TYR A 22 11.79 -16.66 8.93
N TYR A 23 11.04 -16.37 9.96
CA TYR A 23 11.09 -17.11 11.21
C TYR A 23 9.71 -17.22 11.83
N LEU A 24 9.50 -18.29 12.58
CA LEU A 24 8.36 -18.41 13.48
C LEU A 24 8.83 -18.16 14.90
N LYS A 25 7.98 -17.48 15.67
CA LYS A 25 8.27 -17.19 17.06
C LYS A 25 8.12 -18.44 17.91
N PRO A 26 8.82 -18.54 19.03
CA PRO A 26 8.72 -19.67 19.97
C PRO A 26 7.29 -19.97 20.37
N GLN A 27 6.46 -18.95 20.62
CA GLN A 27 5.06 -19.10 21.01
C GLN A 27 4.18 -19.76 19.93
N GLU A 28 4.51 -19.55 18.65
CA GLU A 28 3.75 -20.07 17.50
C GLU A 28 3.97 -21.58 17.29
N ILE A 29 5.15 -22.07 17.67
CA ILE A 29 5.55 -23.48 17.51
C ILE A 29 5.68 -24.24 18.84
N LYS A 30 5.34 -23.60 19.97
CA LYS A 30 5.48 -24.17 21.33
C LYS A 30 6.89 -24.72 21.61
N SER A 31 7.91 -23.93 21.23
CA SER A 31 9.33 -24.24 21.39
C SER A 31 10.02 -23.13 22.18
N ASP A 32 11.22 -23.40 22.69
CA ASP A 32 12.03 -22.40 23.39
C ASP A 32 12.90 -21.54 22.44
N SER A 33 12.95 -21.89 21.15
CA SER A 33 13.77 -21.21 20.17
C SER A 33 12.99 -20.79 18.91
N TYR A 34 13.51 -19.81 18.17
CA TYR A 34 12.97 -19.41 16.87
C TYR A 34 13.19 -20.51 15.83
N TYR A 35 12.15 -20.80 15.05
CA TYR A 35 12.27 -21.69 13.90
C TYR A 35 12.61 -20.84 12.66
N LEU A 36 13.83 -20.98 12.18
CA LEU A 36 14.34 -20.19 11.07
C LEU A 36 14.03 -20.84 9.72
N ARG A 37 13.59 -20.03 8.76
CA ARG A 37 13.27 -20.43 7.37
C ARG A 37 14.04 -19.56 6.38
N PRO A 38 15.37 -19.75 6.25
CA PRO A 38 16.21 -18.99 5.31
C PRO A 38 15.89 -19.31 3.84
N ASP A 39 15.26 -20.46 3.59
CA ASP A 39 14.83 -20.98 2.30
C ASP A 39 13.57 -20.29 1.76
N LEU A 40 12.70 -19.79 2.65
CA LEU A 40 11.40 -19.23 2.25
C LEU A 40 11.57 -17.87 1.57
N LYS A 41 11.03 -17.77 0.37
CA LYS A 41 11.08 -16.58 -0.49
C LYS A 41 9.68 -16.13 -0.84
N LEU A 42 9.40 -14.83 -0.69
CA LEU A 42 8.20 -14.16 -1.17
C LEU A 42 8.58 -13.16 -2.26
N ARG A 43 7.94 -13.26 -3.41
CA ARG A 43 7.99 -12.27 -4.48
C ARG A 43 6.56 -11.88 -4.82
N MET A 44 6.22 -10.61 -4.66
CA MET A 44 4.89 -10.10 -4.95
C MET A 44 4.99 -8.74 -5.61
N VAL A 45 4.19 -8.53 -6.64
CA VAL A 45 3.96 -7.23 -7.26
C VAL A 45 2.46 -6.97 -7.31
N GLY A 46 2.08 -5.72 -7.22
CA GLY A 46 0.68 -5.35 -7.27
C GLY A 46 0.47 -3.87 -7.46
N ALA A 47 -0.76 -3.52 -7.76
CA ALA A 47 -1.19 -2.13 -7.86
C ALA A 47 -2.63 -1.99 -7.38
N SER A 48 -2.94 -0.83 -6.85
CA SER A 48 -4.31 -0.41 -6.56
C SER A 48 -4.57 0.97 -7.11
N VAL A 49 -5.78 1.18 -7.63
CA VAL A 49 -6.21 2.46 -8.19
C VAL A 49 -7.59 2.78 -7.65
N TYR A 50 -7.74 3.93 -7.01
CA TYR A 50 -9.02 4.42 -6.49
C TYR A 50 -9.31 5.83 -6.98
N ARG A 51 -10.56 6.07 -7.32
CA ARG A 51 -11.08 7.41 -7.60
C ARG A 51 -11.66 8.03 -6.35
N LEU A 52 -11.37 9.30 -6.13
CA LEU A 52 -11.95 10.13 -5.08
C LEU A 52 -13.24 10.80 -5.59
N SER A 53 -14.33 10.67 -4.85
CA SER A 53 -15.61 11.33 -5.20
C SER A 53 -15.59 12.83 -4.95
N ASN A 54 -14.77 13.28 -3.99
CA ASN A 54 -14.74 14.67 -3.51
C ASN A 54 -13.31 15.25 -3.54
N GLY A 55 -12.56 14.99 -4.60
CA GLY A 55 -11.18 15.45 -4.75
C GLY A 55 -11.02 16.98 -4.81
N GLU A 56 -12.10 17.73 -5.01
CA GLU A 56 -12.08 19.20 -4.99
C GLU A 56 -11.93 19.77 -3.56
N ARG A 57 -12.48 19.08 -2.55
CA ARG A 57 -12.47 19.54 -1.16
C ARG A 57 -11.53 18.71 -0.27
N PHE A 58 -11.32 17.46 -0.60
CA PHE A 58 -10.47 16.51 0.13
C PHE A 58 -9.18 16.25 -0.62
N SER A 59 -8.03 16.45 0.03
CA SER A 59 -6.72 16.21 -0.56
C SER A 59 -5.97 15.06 0.12
N TYR A 60 -5.87 13.95 -0.59
CA TYR A 60 -5.01 12.83 -0.19
C TYR A 60 -3.52 13.24 -0.16
N ARG A 61 -3.13 14.15 -1.06
CA ARG A 61 -1.76 14.67 -1.18
C ARG A 61 -1.35 15.51 0.02
N ALA A 62 -2.29 16.25 0.61
CA ALA A 62 -2.02 17.05 1.79
C ALA A 62 -1.67 16.18 3.00
N ALA A 63 -2.31 15.01 3.13
CA ALA A 63 -2.09 14.09 4.23
C ALA A 63 -0.83 13.25 4.05
N PHE A 64 -0.62 12.63 2.89
CA PHE A 64 0.36 11.57 2.70
C PHE A 64 1.62 11.98 1.94
N VAL A 65 1.59 13.10 1.17
CA VAL A 65 2.75 13.61 0.38
C VAL A 65 3.24 14.97 0.87
N GLN A 66 2.43 15.69 1.66
CA GLN A 66 2.75 16.99 2.28
C GLN A 66 3.06 18.13 1.29
N ASN A 67 2.70 17.99 0.04
CA ASN A 67 2.89 19.03 -0.99
C ASN A 67 1.69 19.99 -1.12
N GLU A 68 0.62 19.73 -0.38
CA GLU A 68 -0.59 20.56 -0.28
C GLU A 68 -0.93 20.83 1.19
N TRP A 69 -1.86 21.73 1.44
CA TRP A 69 -2.34 22.07 2.77
C TRP A 69 -3.87 21.99 2.82
N GLN A 70 -4.40 20.98 3.52
CA GLN A 70 -5.82 20.87 3.82
C GLN A 70 -6.18 21.86 4.93
N LYS A 71 -6.94 22.91 4.61
CA LYS A 71 -7.27 23.98 5.56
C LYS A 71 -8.63 23.80 6.26
N LYS A 72 -9.49 22.97 5.73
CA LYS A 72 -10.83 22.65 6.27
C LYS A 72 -10.99 21.13 6.32
N SER A 73 -11.72 20.66 7.33
CA SER A 73 -12.08 19.25 7.40
C SER A 73 -12.91 18.84 6.18
N ALA A 74 -12.58 17.70 5.61
CA ALA A 74 -13.30 17.14 4.47
C ALA A 74 -13.05 15.64 4.39
N GLY A 75 -13.94 14.95 3.70
CA GLY A 75 -13.79 13.53 3.40
C GLY A 75 -14.16 13.23 1.95
N SER A 76 -13.84 12.01 1.53
CA SER A 76 -14.13 11.49 0.21
C SER A 76 -14.36 10.00 0.26
N TRP A 77 -15.34 9.52 -0.51
CA TRP A 77 -15.44 8.11 -0.85
C TRP A 77 -14.34 7.75 -1.85
N LEU A 78 -13.84 6.52 -1.71
CA LEU A 78 -12.91 5.90 -2.64
C LEU A 78 -13.59 4.71 -3.29
N TYR A 79 -13.46 4.57 -4.61
CA TYR A 79 -13.89 3.38 -5.35
C TYR A 79 -12.91 3.08 -6.46
N GLY A 80 -12.61 1.81 -6.61
CA GLY A 80 -11.57 1.37 -7.53
C GLY A 80 -11.39 -0.13 -7.52
N ALA A 81 -10.17 -0.53 -7.76
CA ALA A 81 -9.78 -1.94 -7.80
C ALA A 81 -8.31 -2.12 -7.42
N GLU A 82 -7.98 -3.36 -7.12
CA GLU A 82 -6.58 -3.77 -6.90
C GLU A 82 -6.27 -5.05 -7.66
N ILE A 83 -5.01 -5.21 -8.02
CA ILE A 83 -4.47 -6.40 -8.66
C ILE A 83 -3.14 -6.78 -8.01
N TYR A 84 -2.93 -8.07 -7.76
CA TYR A 84 -1.68 -8.61 -7.26
C TYR A 84 -1.30 -9.89 -8.01
N TYR A 85 -0.02 -10.08 -8.16
CA TYR A 85 0.61 -11.32 -8.56
C TYR A 85 1.73 -11.64 -7.58
N GLY A 86 1.82 -12.90 -7.14
CA GLY A 86 2.89 -13.28 -6.26
C GLY A 86 3.24 -14.76 -6.32
N VAL A 87 4.43 -15.05 -5.79
CA VAL A 87 4.97 -16.39 -5.64
C VAL A 87 5.60 -16.50 -4.26
N ILE A 88 5.16 -17.50 -3.50
CA ILE A 88 5.79 -17.96 -2.28
C ILE A 88 6.47 -19.27 -2.61
N LYS A 89 7.75 -19.42 -2.31
CA LYS A 89 8.52 -20.63 -2.55
C LYS A 89 9.49 -20.90 -1.41
N ALA A 90 9.64 -22.18 -1.07
CA ALA A 90 10.66 -22.67 -0.16
C ALA A 90 11.35 -23.92 -0.74
N ASP A 91 12.42 -24.35 -0.14
CA ASP A 91 13.12 -25.58 -0.50
C ASP A 91 12.60 -26.80 0.31
N SER A 92 11.57 -26.56 1.15
CA SER A 92 10.80 -27.54 1.93
C SER A 92 9.36 -27.05 2.05
N ALA A 93 8.47 -27.84 2.66
CA ALA A 93 7.08 -27.46 2.83
C ALA A 93 6.93 -26.05 3.44
N LEU A 94 6.04 -25.24 2.88
CA LEU A 94 5.81 -23.85 3.33
C LEU A 94 5.38 -23.77 4.79
N LYS A 95 4.57 -24.75 5.26
CA LYS A 95 4.30 -24.93 6.69
C LYS A 95 5.33 -25.91 7.28
N PRO A 96 5.91 -25.58 8.42
CA PRO A 96 6.79 -26.52 9.11
C PRO A 96 6.06 -27.79 9.50
N SER A 97 6.71 -28.93 9.41
CA SER A 97 6.17 -30.25 9.81
C SER A 97 5.72 -30.29 11.27
N VAL A 98 6.31 -29.47 12.14
CA VAL A 98 5.90 -29.30 13.54
C VAL A 98 4.47 -28.78 13.68
N LEU A 99 4.00 -27.95 12.74
CA LEU A 99 2.65 -27.37 12.74
C LEU A 99 1.66 -28.16 11.87
N ALA A 100 2.14 -28.79 10.81
CA ALA A 100 1.32 -29.53 9.87
C ALA A 100 2.16 -30.65 9.19
N PRO A 101 2.25 -31.84 9.81
CA PRO A 101 3.10 -32.93 9.29
C PRO A 101 2.72 -33.41 7.90
N GLU A 102 1.43 -33.34 7.54
CA GLU A 102 0.91 -33.80 6.23
C GLU A 102 0.96 -32.70 5.16
N TYR A 103 1.54 -31.54 5.46
CA TYR A 103 1.56 -30.42 4.52
C TYR A 103 2.86 -30.43 3.74
N THR A 104 2.75 -30.64 2.42
CA THR A 104 3.89 -30.89 1.50
C THR A 104 4.13 -29.79 0.48
N ILE A 105 3.22 -28.81 0.40
CA ILE A 105 3.28 -27.74 -0.60
C ILE A 105 4.51 -26.85 -0.39
N GLU A 106 5.38 -26.78 -1.42
CA GLU A 106 6.63 -26.02 -1.39
C GLU A 106 6.54 -24.67 -2.11
N LYS A 107 5.51 -24.53 -3.00
CA LYS A 107 5.35 -23.33 -3.79
C LYS A 107 3.88 -22.99 -4.01
N VAL A 108 3.57 -21.71 -3.83
CA VAL A 108 2.25 -21.15 -4.16
C VAL A 108 2.44 -19.97 -5.11
N ARG A 109 1.76 -20.01 -6.26
CA ARG A 109 1.63 -18.88 -7.16
C ARG A 109 0.20 -18.37 -7.08
N PHE A 110 0.00 -17.07 -7.01
CA PHE A 110 -1.32 -16.48 -6.91
C PHE A 110 -1.50 -15.27 -7.79
N TYR A 111 -2.72 -15.14 -8.30
CA TYR A 111 -3.24 -13.97 -8.98
C TYR A 111 -4.44 -13.47 -8.20
N LYS A 112 -4.55 -12.17 -8.00
CA LYS A 112 -5.59 -11.56 -7.20
C LYS A 112 -6.08 -10.30 -7.89
N LEU A 113 -7.38 -10.16 -8.06
CA LEU A 113 -8.03 -9.02 -8.68
C LEU A 113 -9.37 -8.79 -8.01
N GLY A 114 -9.70 -7.56 -7.68
CA GLY A 114 -11.01 -7.26 -7.13
C GLY A 114 -11.35 -5.79 -7.08
N PRO A 115 -12.64 -5.48 -7.23
CA PRO A 115 -13.17 -4.15 -6.96
C PRO A 115 -13.14 -3.87 -5.46
N GLY A 116 -13.10 -2.59 -5.13
CA GLY A 116 -13.11 -2.15 -3.75
C GLY A 116 -13.62 -0.73 -3.59
N GLY A 117 -13.88 -0.42 -2.34
CA GLY A 117 -14.30 0.90 -1.94
C GLY A 117 -13.92 1.23 -0.52
N GLY A 118 -14.09 2.48 -0.16
CA GLY A 118 -13.73 2.93 1.17
C GLY A 118 -14.05 4.39 1.40
N TYR A 119 -13.56 4.89 2.52
CA TYR A 119 -13.73 6.27 2.90
C TYR A 119 -12.46 6.83 3.53
N ALA A 120 -12.17 8.07 3.23
CA ALA A 120 -11.09 8.82 3.85
C ALA A 120 -11.62 10.15 4.38
N TYR A 121 -11.12 10.55 5.54
CA TYR A 121 -11.49 11.81 6.16
C TYR A 121 -10.29 12.49 6.80
N THR A 122 -10.20 13.81 6.63
CA THR A 122 -9.24 14.66 7.32
C THR A 122 -9.98 15.60 8.26
N TRP A 123 -9.69 15.48 9.55
CA TRP A 123 -10.05 16.47 10.57
C TRP A 123 -8.98 17.54 10.61
N VAL A 124 -9.36 18.79 10.51
CA VAL A 124 -8.45 19.95 10.65
C VAL A 124 -8.79 20.68 11.93
N LEU A 125 -7.81 20.73 12.85
CA LEU A 125 -7.91 21.42 14.12
C LEU A 125 -7.09 22.70 14.06
N ASN A 126 -7.67 23.83 14.44
CA ASN A 126 -6.99 25.13 14.52
C ASN A 126 -6.20 25.51 13.24
N ARG A 127 -6.64 25.08 12.07
CA ARG A 127 -6.02 25.30 10.74
C ARG A 127 -4.62 24.67 10.55
N HIS A 128 -3.97 24.21 11.61
CA HIS A 128 -2.60 23.71 11.56
C HIS A 128 -2.49 22.22 11.88
N PHE A 129 -3.18 21.77 12.91
CA PHE A 129 -3.17 20.35 13.27
C PHE A 129 -4.20 19.59 12.43
N PHE A 130 -3.84 18.41 12.04
CA PHE A 130 -4.74 17.54 11.29
C PHE A 130 -4.58 16.07 11.69
N ALA A 131 -5.67 15.35 11.56
CA ALA A 131 -5.72 13.90 11.64
C ALA A 131 -6.43 13.38 10.38
N THR A 132 -5.82 12.45 9.68
CA THR A 132 -6.43 11.81 8.51
C THR A 132 -6.53 10.32 8.75
N GLY A 133 -7.72 9.76 8.51
CA GLY A 133 -7.95 8.33 8.45
C GLY A 133 -8.45 7.94 7.08
N SER A 134 -8.03 6.77 6.58
CA SER A 134 -8.50 6.16 5.35
C SER A 134 -8.63 4.66 5.55
N LEU A 135 -9.77 4.11 5.12
CA LEU A 135 -10.06 2.69 5.15
C LEU A 135 -10.63 2.28 3.79
N THR A 136 -10.05 1.25 3.19
CA THR A 136 -10.58 0.62 1.97
C THR A 136 -10.73 -0.87 2.17
N ALA A 137 -11.81 -1.44 1.65
CA ALA A 137 -12.05 -2.87 1.59
C ALA A 137 -12.27 -3.28 0.13
N ASN A 138 -11.62 -4.37 -0.26
CA ASN A 138 -11.69 -4.91 -1.62
C ASN A 138 -12.16 -6.36 -1.56
N LEU A 139 -13.07 -6.74 -2.43
CA LEU A 139 -13.50 -8.12 -2.56
C LEU A 139 -12.77 -8.75 -3.75
N ASN A 140 -11.76 -9.55 -3.45
CA ASN A 140 -10.85 -10.07 -4.46
C ASN A 140 -11.18 -11.51 -4.86
N LEU A 141 -11.23 -11.73 -6.16
CA LEU A 141 -11.11 -13.04 -6.75
C LEU A 141 -9.63 -13.43 -6.75
N THR A 142 -9.31 -14.52 -6.07
CA THR A 142 -7.94 -15.02 -5.93
C THR A 142 -7.86 -16.40 -6.58
N MET A 143 -7.00 -16.53 -7.58
CA MET A 143 -6.63 -17.80 -8.18
C MET A 143 -5.25 -18.19 -7.66
N SER A 144 -5.17 -19.32 -6.96
CA SER A 144 -3.93 -19.87 -6.42
C SER A 144 -3.60 -21.21 -7.09
N HIS A 145 -2.34 -21.36 -7.45
CA HIS A 145 -1.74 -22.62 -7.91
C HIS A 145 -0.76 -23.09 -6.85
N GLU A 146 -1.05 -24.21 -6.24
CA GLU A 146 -0.20 -24.87 -5.26
C GLU A 146 0.55 -26.01 -5.94
N TYR A 147 1.82 -26.11 -5.69
CA TYR A 147 2.72 -27.08 -6.28
C TYR A 147 3.27 -27.99 -5.18
N GLU A 148 3.07 -29.29 -5.39
CA GLU A 148 3.58 -30.38 -4.58
C GLU A 148 4.29 -31.33 -5.52
N ASP A 149 5.63 -31.43 -5.47
CA ASP A 149 6.46 -32.13 -6.44
C ASP A 149 6.09 -31.73 -7.89
N ASP A 150 5.68 -32.69 -8.73
CA ASP A 150 5.26 -32.47 -10.13
C ASP A 150 3.75 -32.25 -10.28
N GLN A 151 2.97 -32.30 -9.19
CA GLN A 151 1.52 -32.06 -9.22
C GLN A 151 1.21 -30.61 -8.88
N HIS A 152 0.15 -30.09 -9.49
CA HIS A 152 -0.35 -28.77 -9.12
C HIS A 152 -1.87 -28.79 -8.96
N GLU A 153 -2.34 -28.11 -7.93
CA GLU A 153 -3.76 -27.90 -7.69
C GLU A 153 -4.09 -26.42 -7.88
N THR A 154 -5.13 -26.15 -8.65
CA THR A 154 -5.62 -24.79 -8.88
C THR A 154 -6.90 -24.56 -8.10
N ARG A 155 -6.96 -23.46 -7.37
CA ARG A 155 -8.15 -23.08 -6.60
C ARG A 155 -8.53 -21.63 -6.84
N LEU A 156 -9.83 -21.41 -6.83
CA LEU A 156 -10.44 -20.09 -6.96
C LEU A 156 -11.18 -19.74 -5.68
N HIS A 157 -10.86 -18.60 -5.10
CA HIS A 157 -11.47 -18.11 -3.88
C HIS A 157 -11.83 -16.64 -3.97
N VAL A 158 -12.88 -16.26 -3.26
CA VAL A 158 -13.22 -14.85 -3.06
C VAL A 158 -12.82 -14.48 -1.63
N ARG A 159 -11.96 -13.47 -1.48
CA ARG A 159 -11.45 -13.04 -0.17
C ARG A 159 -11.44 -11.52 -0.05
N PRO A 160 -11.85 -10.98 1.11
CA PRO A 160 -11.71 -9.56 1.36
C PRO A 160 -10.26 -9.18 1.62
N ASN A 161 -9.92 -7.96 1.26
CA ASN A 161 -8.67 -7.28 1.58
C ASN A 161 -8.99 -5.96 2.25
N VAL A 162 -8.30 -5.62 3.30
CA VAL A 162 -8.51 -4.37 4.02
C VAL A 162 -7.19 -3.60 4.08
N ASN A 163 -7.25 -2.35 3.63
CA ASN A 163 -6.11 -1.43 3.72
C ASN A 163 -6.52 -0.24 4.58
N TYR A 164 -5.71 0.12 5.55
CA TYR A 164 -5.95 1.30 6.36
C TYR A 164 -4.72 2.19 6.45
N ARG A 165 -4.97 3.48 6.56
CA ARG A 165 -3.94 4.50 6.66
C ARG A 165 -4.36 5.53 7.69
N ALA A 166 -3.42 6.00 8.48
CA ALA A 166 -3.63 7.07 9.41
C ALA A 166 -2.46 8.04 9.37
N VAL A 167 -2.74 9.32 9.53
CA VAL A 167 -1.74 10.38 9.65
C VAL A 167 -2.17 11.36 10.73
N LEU A 168 -1.25 11.71 11.59
CA LEU A 168 -1.39 12.81 12.54
C LEU A 168 -0.28 13.82 12.26
N GLY A 169 -0.62 15.09 12.22
CA GLY A 169 0.42 16.06 11.92
C GLY A 169 0.07 17.51 12.16
N TYR A 170 1.12 18.32 12.04
CA TYR A 170 1.08 19.77 12.04
C TYR A 170 1.48 20.29 10.67
N ASN A 171 0.72 21.21 10.13
CA ASN A 171 0.99 21.83 8.83
C ASN A 171 0.90 23.36 8.93
N SER A 172 1.93 24.03 8.49
CA SER A 172 2.00 25.47 8.43
C SER A 172 2.57 25.95 7.09
N ARG A 173 2.71 27.25 6.92
CA ARG A 173 3.30 27.81 5.70
C ARG A 173 4.74 27.33 5.48
N LEU A 174 5.52 27.20 6.55
CA LEU A 174 6.95 26.87 6.47
C LEU A 174 7.26 25.42 6.83
N TRP A 175 6.50 24.83 7.74
CA TRP A 175 6.80 23.52 8.29
C TRP A 175 5.64 22.55 8.11
N ASN A 176 5.97 21.32 7.84
CA ASN A 176 5.09 20.18 8.02
C ASN A 176 5.81 19.13 8.86
N VAL A 177 5.15 18.65 9.89
CA VAL A 177 5.62 17.54 10.73
C VAL A 177 4.47 16.57 10.88
N ASN A 178 4.69 15.30 10.53
CA ASN A 178 3.65 14.29 10.69
C ASN A 178 4.21 12.89 10.96
N VAL A 179 3.36 12.09 11.59
CA VAL A 179 3.55 10.63 11.75
C VAL A 179 2.46 9.95 10.95
N SER A 180 2.84 9.01 10.11
CA SER A 180 1.92 8.24 9.30
C SER A 180 2.09 6.74 9.51
N LEU A 181 0.97 6.04 9.48
CA LEU A 181 0.84 4.59 9.48
C LEU A 181 0.14 4.17 8.19
N VAL A 182 0.74 3.23 7.47
CA VAL A 182 0.11 2.59 6.31
C VAL A 182 0.15 1.08 6.55
N ASN A 183 -0.98 0.42 6.49
CA ASN A 183 -1.08 -1.03 6.59
C ASN A 183 -1.89 -1.59 5.43
N SER A 184 -1.44 -2.72 4.93
CA SER A 184 -2.09 -3.49 3.86
C SER A 184 -2.05 -4.96 4.23
N ASP A 185 -3.23 -5.56 4.36
CA ASP A 185 -3.39 -6.97 4.63
C ASP A 185 -3.79 -7.68 3.33
N VAL A 186 -2.94 -8.57 2.82
CA VAL A 186 -3.21 -9.40 1.66
C VAL A 186 -3.48 -10.82 2.13
N SER A 187 -4.75 -11.24 2.14
CA SER A 187 -5.11 -12.60 2.52
C SER A 187 -5.18 -13.51 1.28
N LEU A 188 -4.63 -14.71 1.42
CA LEU A 188 -4.62 -15.76 0.41
C LEU A 188 -5.22 -17.01 1.03
N ALA A 189 -6.04 -17.74 0.29
CA ALA A 189 -6.52 -19.03 0.71
C ALA A 189 -5.70 -20.12 0.02
N GLY A 190 -5.17 -21.04 0.79
CA GLY A 190 -4.50 -22.24 0.30
C GLY A 190 -5.46 -23.43 0.16
N ALA A 191 -4.99 -24.49 -0.47
CA ALA A 191 -5.75 -25.70 -0.78
C ALA A 191 -6.26 -26.42 0.48
N SER A 192 -5.47 -26.56 1.49
CA SER A 192 -5.76 -27.33 2.71
C SER A 192 -6.44 -26.53 3.82
N ARG A 193 -7.46 -25.70 3.54
CA ARG A 193 -8.04 -24.77 4.51
C ARG A 193 -7.00 -23.84 5.15
N THR A 194 -5.84 -23.74 4.55
CA THR A 194 -4.73 -22.91 5.00
C THR A 194 -4.96 -21.50 4.57
N GLU A 195 -4.87 -20.56 5.47
CA GLU A 195 -4.87 -19.15 5.17
C GLU A 195 -3.45 -18.61 5.26
N TYR A 196 -3.00 -17.96 4.20
CA TYR A 196 -1.76 -17.18 4.22
C TYR A 196 -2.15 -15.71 4.34
N LEU A 197 -1.69 -15.05 5.37
CA LEU A 197 -1.88 -13.63 5.57
C LEU A 197 -0.53 -12.90 5.41
N ILE A 198 -0.41 -12.12 4.35
CA ILE A 198 0.73 -11.25 4.15
C ILE A 198 0.35 -9.87 4.68
N ARG A 199 0.83 -9.55 5.87
CA ARG A 199 0.63 -8.23 6.48
C ARG A 199 1.84 -7.36 6.24
N THR A 200 1.61 -6.19 5.67
CA THR A 200 2.66 -5.20 5.42
C THR A 200 2.25 -3.87 6.03
N GLY A 201 3.08 -3.37 6.92
CA GLY A 201 2.86 -2.06 7.54
C GLY A 201 4.13 -1.24 7.56
N ASN A 202 4.01 0.06 7.44
CA ASN A 202 5.11 0.97 7.69
C ASN A 202 4.67 2.16 8.56
N TYR A 203 5.59 2.60 9.39
CA TYR A 203 5.49 3.83 10.16
C TYR A 203 6.49 4.82 9.59
N ARG A 204 6.08 6.06 9.39
CA ARG A 204 6.94 7.09 8.86
C ARG A 204 6.77 8.40 9.63
N LEU A 205 7.86 8.92 10.14
CA LEU A 205 7.97 10.30 10.61
C LEU A 205 8.47 11.16 9.44
N THR A 206 7.77 12.24 9.16
CA THR A 206 8.15 13.19 8.12
C THR A 206 8.28 14.59 8.70
N VAL A 207 9.41 15.23 8.44
CA VAL A 207 9.64 16.65 8.74
C VAL A 207 10.01 17.32 7.43
N ALA A 208 9.18 18.27 6.99
CA ALA A 208 9.41 19.00 5.75
C ALA A 208 9.41 20.52 6.01
N LYS A 209 10.47 21.17 5.56
CA LYS A 209 10.59 22.63 5.58
C LYS A 209 10.34 23.16 4.16
N ARG A 210 9.42 24.09 4.02
CA ARG A 210 9.12 24.78 2.76
C ARG A 210 9.92 26.07 2.70
N PHE A 211 10.59 26.27 1.59
CA PHE A 211 11.30 27.51 1.34
C PHE A 211 10.50 28.36 0.34
N ASP A 212 10.40 29.64 0.60
CA ASP A 212 9.83 30.58 -0.38
C ASP A 212 10.79 30.67 -1.59
N PRO A 213 10.33 30.37 -2.79
CA PRO A 213 11.17 30.51 -3.99
C PRO A 213 11.50 31.98 -4.19
N GLY A 214 12.79 32.28 -4.41
CA GLY A 214 13.25 33.63 -4.70
C GLY A 214 12.60 34.23 -5.97
N LYS A 215 12.70 35.54 -6.17
CA LYS A 215 12.04 36.25 -7.28
C LYS A 215 12.32 35.64 -8.65
N LYS A 216 13.55 35.15 -8.91
CA LYS A 216 13.94 34.51 -10.17
C LYS A 216 13.17 33.20 -10.43
N LEU A 217 13.09 32.32 -9.43
CA LEU A 217 12.35 31.05 -9.55
C LEU A 217 10.83 31.25 -9.68
N ARG A 218 10.28 32.30 -9.04
CA ARG A 218 8.86 32.65 -9.22
C ARG A 218 8.57 33.11 -10.63
N LYS A 219 9.49 33.87 -11.24
CA LYS A 219 9.36 34.35 -12.65
C LYS A 219 9.40 33.16 -13.62
N LEU A 220 10.41 32.31 -13.51
CA LEU A 220 10.55 31.07 -14.29
C LEU A 220 9.33 30.14 -14.19
N ALA A 221 8.82 29.92 -12.98
CA ALA A 221 7.64 29.09 -12.78
C ALA A 221 6.38 29.68 -13.41
N ARG A 222 6.22 31.01 -13.41
CA ARG A 222 5.12 31.69 -14.11
C ARG A 222 5.24 31.59 -15.63
N GLU A 223 6.43 31.76 -16.19
CA GLU A 223 6.68 31.60 -17.60
C GLU A 223 6.43 30.20 -18.11
N LYS A 224 6.96 29.18 -17.41
CA LYS A 224 6.65 27.77 -17.73
C LYS A 224 5.16 27.45 -17.66
N ARG A 225 4.46 27.98 -16.67
CA ARG A 225 3.01 27.76 -16.54
C ARG A 225 2.24 28.40 -17.69
N ARG A 226 2.63 29.61 -18.13
CA ARG A 226 2.04 30.27 -19.29
C ARG A 226 2.27 29.48 -20.57
N LEU A 227 3.48 28.93 -20.77
CA LEU A 227 3.81 28.10 -21.94
C LEU A 227 2.99 26.80 -21.96
N LEU A 228 2.78 26.16 -20.81
CA LEU A 228 1.94 24.96 -20.69
C LEU A 228 0.45 25.27 -20.95
N ASP A 229 -0.04 26.42 -20.46
CA ASP A 229 -1.43 26.87 -20.64
C ASP A 229 -1.69 27.36 -22.08
N SER A 230 -0.66 27.83 -22.80
CA SER A 230 -0.76 28.31 -24.19
C SER A 230 -0.59 27.24 -25.26
N GLY A 231 -0.32 25.99 -24.88
CA GLY A 231 -0.13 24.89 -25.83
C GLY A 231 1.13 24.99 -26.72
N ASN A 232 2.01 25.95 -26.48
CA ASN A 232 3.25 26.10 -27.23
C ASN A 232 4.33 25.13 -26.72
N PRO A 233 5.10 24.48 -27.61
CA PRO A 233 6.21 23.63 -27.23
C PRO A 233 7.26 24.41 -26.44
N ILE A 234 7.79 23.79 -25.40
CA ILE A 234 8.87 24.33 -24.55
C ILE A 234 10.11 24.48 -25.43
N PRO A 235 10.74 25.66 -25.52
CA PRO A 235 12.03 25.82 -26.26
C PRO A 235 13.06 24.91 -25.57
N ASN A 236 13.69 24.05 -26.36
CA ASN A 236 14.83 23.26 -25.91
C ASN A 236 16.02 24.21 -25.67
N GLU A 237 16.50 24.30 -24.43
CA GLU A 237 17.81 24.85 -24.11
C GLU A 237 18.89 23.77 -24.21
#